data_f0d0f3fdc011c3cdd7baddc5ee9944aa
#
_entry.id   f0d0f3fdc011c3cdd7baddc5ee9944aa
#
_cell.length_a   1.000
_cell.length_b   1.000
_cell.length_c   1.000
_cell.angle_alpha   90.00
_cell.angle_beta   90.00
_cell.angle_gamma   90.00
#
_symmetry.space_group_name_H-M   'P 1'
#
loop_
_entity.id
_entity.type
_entity.pdbx_description
1 polymer ?
#
loop_
_entity_poly.entity_id
_entity_poly.type
_entity_poly.pdbx_seq_one_letter_code
_entity_poly.pdbx_strand_id
1 'polypeptide(L)'
;VCGSFGEPCRRWLQLLADHDIGVWQMLPLAPPDPTGSPYSSPSCNALNPWFLDGQDLANEGFIGDEALRAAPGADAPLEGAERVEFNLAQQRANALGDGLLDAWPEQDPVRHAAFKRWAQLQRSWLQDHARFQVLHDQHKTAWWEWPLPLARHDNKALKAWAKQHHDALLREQLIQWHLDRQWQAIRRQATNLGIQLFGDLPFYVSSDSADVWSNRSLFTVKENGQLTTQSGVPPD
;
A
#
# COMPACT_ATOMS: atom_id res chain seq x y z
N VAL A 1 5.09 -12.12 11.44
CA VAL A 1 5.25 -10.80 10.84
C VAL A 1 5.55 -10.96 9.36
N CYS A 2 5.02 -10.08 8.51
CA CYS A 2 5.33 -10.05 7.09
C CYS A 2 6.74 -9.46 6.88
N GLY A 3 7.46 -9.89 5.84
CA GLY A 3 8.71 -9.25 5.43
C GLY A 3 8.51 -7.77 5.09
N SER A 4 9.60 -7.00 5.05
CA SER A 4 9.58 -5.56 4.74
C SER A 4 10.58 -5.20 3.66
N PHE A 5 10.46 -3.99 3.08
CA PHE A 5 11.42 -3.44 2.09
C PHE A 5 12.70 -2.90 2.75
N GLY A 6 13.00 -3.35 3.96
CA GLY A 6 14.18 -2.99 4.72
C GLY A 6 15.32 -3.99 4.64
N GLU A 7 16.08 -4.09 5.74
CA GLU A 7 17.26 -4.95 5.85
C GLU A 7 17.01 -6.43 5.52
N PRO A 8 15.86 -7.05 5.90
CA PRO A 8 15.60 -8.43 5.53
C PRO A 8 15.57 -8.66 4.00
N CYS A 9 14.96 -7.72 3.26
CA CYS A 9 14.92 -7.79 1.80
C CYS A 9 16.31 -7.57 1.19
N ARG A 10 17.09 -6.65 1.76
CA ARG A 10 18.49 -6.40 1.33
C ARG A 10 19.37 -7.64 1.53
N ARG A 11 19.25 -8.30 2.67
CA ARG A 11 19.98 -9.56 2.94
C ARG A 11 19.57 -10.69 2.00
N TRP A 12 18.28 -10.77 1.67
CA TRP A 12 17.78 -11.72 0.68
C TRP A 12 18.43 -11.51 -0.70
N LEU A 13 18.48 -10.26 -1.18
CA LEU A 13 19.15 -9.95 -2.44
C LEU A 13 20.65 -10.32 -2.42
N GLN A 14 21.33 -10.06 -1.30
CA GLN A 14 22.73 -10.44 -1.15
C GLN A 14 22.89 -11.97 -1.19
N LEU A 15 22.02 -12.72 -0.49
CA LEU A 15 22.02 -14.19 -0.54
C LEU A 15 21.84 -14.72 -1.96
N LEU A 16 20.92 -14.15 -2.74
CA LEU A 16 20.71 -14.54 -4.13
C LEU A 16 21.99 -14.31 -4.98
N ALA A 17 22.60 -13.14 -4.80
CA ALA A 17 23.84 -12.81 -5.52
C ALA A 17 25.01 -13.73 -5.14
N ASP A 18 25.18 -14.03 -3.85
CA ASP A 18 26.23 -14.92 -3.33
C ASP A 18 26.11 -16.37 -3.86
N HIS A 19 24.91 -16.73 -4.36
CA HIS A 19 24.62 -18.05 -4.94
C HIS A 19 24.37 -18.01 -6.45
N ASP A 20 24.84 -16.96 -7.13
CA ASP A 20 24.70 -16.80 -8.59
C ASP A 20 23.25 -16.86 -9.11
N ILE A 21 22.26 -16.46 -8.29
CA ILE A 21 20.86 -16.41 -8.68
C ILE A 21 20.57 -15.04 -9.28
N GLY A 22 20.43 -14.98 -10.59
CA GLY A 22 20.27 -13.73 -11.35
C GLY A 22 18.81 -13.24 -11.51
N VAL A 23 17.80 -13.99 -11.05
CA VAL A 23 16.38 -13.61 -11.20
C VAL A 23 15.64 -13.88 -9.90
N TRP A 24 14.90 -12.89 -9.43
CA TRP A 24 13.96 -13.03 -8.32
C TRP A 24 12.53 -12.82 -8.83
N GLN A 25 11.76 -13.92 -8.92
CA GLN A 25 10.33 -13.88 -9.19
C GLN A 25 9.55 -13.58 -7.90
N MET A 26 8.57 -12.69 -7.98
CA MET A 26 7.75 -12.28 -6.85
C MET A 26 6.27 -12.18 -7.23
N LEU A 27 5.40 -12.35 -6.25
CA LEU A 27 3.97 -12.09 -6.36
C LEU A 27 3.70 -10.59 -6.51
N PRO A 28 2.48 -10.19 -6.90
CA PRO A 28 2.09 -8.78 -6.91
C PRO A 28 2.35 -8.12 -5.55
N LEU A 29 2.90 -6.91 -5.57
CA LEU A 29 3.24 -6.16 -4.36
C LEU A 29 2.09 -5.28 -3.86
N ALA A 30 0.91 -5.42 -4.45
CA ALA A 30 -0.30 -4.69 -4.08
C ALA A 30 -0.87 -5.13 -2.72
N PRO A 31 -1.70 -4.29 -2.06
CA PRO A 31 -2.40 -4.68 -0.85
C PRO A 31 -3.22 -5.95 -1.08
N PRO A 32 -3.16 -6.93 -0.17
CA PRO A 32 -3.95 -8.16 -0.33
C PRO A 32 -5.41 -7.94 0.05
N ASP A 33 -6.26 -8.85 -0.39
CA ASP A 33 -7.63 -8.99 0.10
C ASP A 33 -7.66 -9.56 1.55
N PRO A 34 -8.83 -9.68 2.19
CA PRO A 34 -8.94 -10.25 3.54
C PRO A 34 -8.46 -11.70 3.67
N THR A 35 -8.31 -12.43 2.56
CA THR A 35 -7.77 -13.80 2.55
C THR A 35 -6.25 -13.84 2.43
N GLY A 36 -5.62 -12.68 2.23
CA GLY A 36 -4.18 -12.55 2.03
C GLY A 36 -3.74 -12.65 0.57
N SER A 37 -4.69 -12.69 -0.38
CA SER A 37 -4.38 -12.78 -1.81
C SER A 37 -4.06 -11.40 -2.41
N PRO A 38 -2.89 -11.19 -3.01
CA PRO A 38 -2.57 -9.94 -3.70
C PRO A 38 -3.21 -9.83 -5.09
N TYR A 39 -3.83 -10.92 -5.60
CA TYR A 39 -4.48 -10.94 -6.91
C TYR A 39 -5.88 -10.29 -6.89
N SER A 40 -6.50 -10.20 -5.73
CA SER A 40 -7.79 -9.53 -5.53
C SER A 40 -7.63 -8.21 -4.79
N SER A 41 -6.61 -7.44 -5.15
CA SER A 41 -6.24 -6.22 -4.44
C SER A 41 -7.35 -5.17 -4.45
N PRO A 42 -7.56 -4.46 -3.31
CA PRO A 42 -8.42 -3.28 -3.25
C PRO A 42 -7.81 -2.07 -3.96
N SER A 43 -6.55 -2.12 -4.40
CA SER A 43 -5.91 -1.06 -5.19
C SER A 43 -4.69 -1.60 -5.95
N CYS A 44 -4.80 -1.71 -7.26
CA CYS A 44 -3.77 -2.33 -8.12
C CYS A 44 -2.50 -1.47 -8.26
N ASN A 45 -2.60 -0.16 -8.04
CA ASN A 45 -1.47 0.76 -8.17
C ASN A 45 -0.73 1.01 -6.86
N ALA A 46 -1.31 0.62 -5.73
CA ALA A 46 -0.72 0.81 -4.41
C ALA A 46 0.24 -0.32 -4.05
N LEU A 47 1.21 -0.02 -3.22
CA LEU A 47 2.05 -1.00 -2.57
C LEU A 47 1.42 -1.44 -1.23
N ASN A 48 1.61 -2.71 -0.88
CA ASN A 48 1.09 -3.28 0.36
C ASN A 48 1.73 -2.60 1.59
N PRO A 49 0.94 -1.94 2.46
CA PRO A 49 1.43 -1.26 3.65
C PRO A 49 2.22 -2.17 4.61
N TRP A 50 2.00 -3.49 4.55
CA TRP A 50 2.71 -4.45 5.40
C TRP A 50 4.22 -4.52 5.10
N PHE A 51 4.64 -4.09 3.90
CA PHE A 51 6.06 -4.07 3.51
C PHE A 51 6.81 -2.83 4.00
N LEU A 52 6.13 -1.89 4.64
CA LEU A 52 6.77 -0.69 5.18
C LEU A 52 7.77 -1.08 6.29
N ASP A 53 9.00 -0.64 6.14
CA ASP A 53 10.07 -0.90 7.10
C ASP A 53 10.18 0.26 8.09
N GLY A 54 9.87 0.00 9.35
CA GLY A 54 9.91 1.01 10.40
C GLY A 54 11.31 1.39 10.83
N GLN A 55 12.27 0.44 10.78
CA GLN A 55 13.66 0.73 11.16
C GLN A 55 14.31 1.70 10.17
N ASP A 56 14.07 1.51 8.86
CA ASP A 56 14.57 2.45 7.85
C ASP A 56 13.93 3.85 8.03
N LEU A 57 12.62 3.91 8.36
CA LEU A 57 11.96 5.18 8.65
C LEU A 57 12.58 5.90 9.86
N ALA A 58 12.89 5.17 10.94
CA ALA A 58 13.52 5.74 12.13
C ALA A 58 14.97 6.17 11.85
N ASN A 59 15.75 5.32 11.18
CA ASN A 59 17.14 5.63 10.81
C ASN A 59 17.24 6.88 9.93
N GLU A 60 16.26 7.11 9.08
CA GLU A 60 16.16 8.29 8.22
C GLU A 60 15.51 9.50 8.92
N GLY A 61 15.04 9.35 10.16
CA GLY A 61 14.40 10.41 10.94
C GLY A 61 13.01 10.82 10.43
N PHE A 62 12.25 9.89 9.82
CA PHE A 62 10.85 10.11 9.43
C PHE A 62 9.87 9.78 10.55
N ILE A 63 10.26 8.91 11.46
CA ILE A 63 9.55 8.62 12.71
C ILE A 63 10.55 8.62 13.87
N GLY A 64 10.05 8.86 15.09
CA GLY A 64 10.87 8.73 16.29
C GLY A 64 10.97 7.28 16.77
N ASP A 65 11.97 6.99 17.62
CA ASP A 65 12.18 5.67 18.25
C ASP A 65 10.97 5.20 19.07
N GLU A 66 10.21 6.13 19.64
CA GLU A 66 8.99 5.81 20.39
C GLU A 66 7.91 5.24 19.48
N ALA A 67 7.68 5.88 18.33
CA ALA A 67 6.73 5.40 17.33
C ALA A 67 7.15 4.02 16.76
N LEU A 68 8.47 3.81 16.55
CA LEU A 68 8.98 2.52 16.14
C LEU A 68 8.71 1.44 17.20
N ARG A 69 9.00 1.70 18.48
CA ARG A 69 8.74 0.75 19.57
C ARG A 69 7.26 0.47 19.81
N ALA A 70 6.40 1.44 19.54
CA ALA A 70 4.94 1.28 19.64
C ALA A 70 4.37 0.42 18.50
N ALA A 71 5.09 0.27 17.39
CA ALA A 71 4.63 -0.53 16.26
C ALA A 71 4.74 -2.04 16.58
N PRO A 72 3.64 -2.80 16.60
CA PRO A 72 3.65 -4.21 16.96
C PRO A 72 4.58 -5.04 16.07
N GLY A 73 5.44 -5.83 16.68
CA GLY A 73 6.37 -6.72 15.96
C GLY A 73 7.52 -6.01 15.23
N ALA A 74 7.80 -4.75 15.57
CA ALA A 74 8.98 -4.04 15.05
C ALA A 74 10.29 -4.75 15.46
N ASP A 75 10.32 -5.26 16.69
CA ASP A 75 11.46 -5.97 17.27
C ASP A 75 11.30 -7.51 17.22
N ALA A 76 10.26 -8.02 16.57
CA ALA A 76 10.03 -9.46 16.53
C ALA A 76 11.11 -10.12 15.65
N PRO A 77 11.85 -11.10 16.19
CA PRO A 77 12.82 -11.84 15.38
C PRO A 77 12.10 -12.51 14.22
N LEU A 78 12.68 -12.44 13.03
CA LEU A 78 12.17 -13.14 11.83
C LEU A 78 12.29 -14.67 11.97
N GLU A 79 13.03 -15.13 12.96
CA GLU A 79 13.28 -16.53 13.24
C GLU A 79 12.10 -17.15 13.98
N GLY A 80 11.52 -18.22 13.43
CA GLY A 80 10.52 -19.07 14.08
C GLY A 80 9.05 -18.77 13.79
N ALA A 81 8.73 -17.73 13.02
CA ALA A 81 7.35 -17.50 12.59
C ALA A 81 7.03 -18.38 11.35
N GLU A 82 6.35 -19.48 11.55
CA GLU A 82 5.94 -20.39 10.46
C GLU A 82 4.88 -19.78 9.52
N ARG A 83 4.16 -18.75 9.97
CA ARG A 83 3.05 -18.13 9.23
C ARG A 83 3.01 -16.60 9.42
N VAL A 84 2.48 -15.91 8.42
CA VAL A 84 2.22 -14.48 8.51
C VAL A 84 0.97 -14.23 9.36
N GLU A 85 1.12 -13.42 10.40
CA GLU A 85 0.03 -12.92 11.23
C GLU A 85 -0.54 -11.63 10.59
N PHE A 86 -1.58 -11.75 9.78
CA PHE A 86 -2.16 -10.63 9.01
C PHE A 86 -2.60 -9.47 9.90
N ASN A 87 -3.26 -9.77 11.03
CA ASN A 87 -3.69 -8.74 11.97
C ASN A 87 -2.50 -7.97 12.56
N LEU A 88 -1.42 -8.66 12.90
CA LEU A 88 -0.22 -8.04 13.43
C LEU A 88 0.48 -7.18 12.37
N ALA A 89 0.55 -7.65 11.12
CA ALA A 89 1.11 -6.92 10.01
C ALA A 89 0.31 -5.62 9.74
N GLN A 90 -1.03 -5.70 9.80
CA GLN A 90 -1.90 -4.54 9.63
C GLN A 90 -1.75 -3.54 10.79
N GLN A 91 -1.73 -4.03 12.03
CA GLN A 91 -1.53 -3.17 13.20
C GLN A 91 -0.18 -2.45 13.17
N ARG A 92 0.88 -3.16 12.74
CA ARG A 92 2.21 -2.55 12.54
C ARG A 92 2.17 -1.46 11.47
N ALA A 93 1.58 -1.75 10.31
CA ALA A 93 1.47 -0.77 9.23
C ALA A 93 0.68 0.48 9.67
N ASN A 94 -0.40 0.28 10.44
CA ASN A 94 -1.18 1.38 10.98
C ASN A 94 -0.36 2.23 11.96
N ALA A 95 0.33 1.62 12.91
CA ALA A 95 1.14 2.34 13.89
C ALA A 95 2.29 3.12 13.21
N LEU A 96 2.95 2.54 12.19
CA LEU A 96 3.96 3.26 11.42
C LEU A 96 3.35 4.43 10.62
N GLY A 97 2.17 4.24 10.04
CA GLY A 97 1.44 5.31 9.36
C GLY A 97 1.06 6.46 10.27
N ASP A 98 0.61 6.15 11.50
CA ASP A 98 0.31 7.15 12.53
C ASP A 98 1.58 7.91 12.94
N GLY A 99 2.69 7.19 13.17
CA GLY A 99 3.98 7.81 13.47
C GLY A 99 4.51 8.72 12.36
N LEU A 100 4.28 8.37 11.09
CA LEU A 100 4.60 9.22 9.94
C LEU A 100 3.78 10.52 9.93
N LEU A 101 2.47 10.40 10.22
CA LEU A 101 1.57 11.56 10.27
C LEU A 101 1.95 12.49 11.43
N ASP A 102 2.19 11.94 12.61
CA ASP A 102 2.54 12.70 13.81
C ASP A 102 3.86 13.46 13.64
N ALA A 103 4.86 12.83 13.01
CA ALA A 103 6.16 13.46 12.76
C ALA A 103 6.16 14.40 11.54
N TRP A 104 5.12 14.38 10.71
CA TRP A 104 5.09 15.11 9.45
C TRP A 104 5.23 16.63 9.60
N PRO A 105 4.56 17.33 10.53
CA PRO A 105 4.68 18.78 10.67
C PRO A 105 6.10 19.26 10.94
N GLU A 106 6.92 18.44 11.60
CA GLU A 106 8.30 18.76 11.99
C GLU A 106 9.34 18.39 10.92
N GLN A 107 8.91 17.80 9.81
CA GLN A 107 9.81 17.46 8.71
C GLN A 107 10.30 18.73 8.00
N ASP A 108 11.54 18.67 7.49
CA ASP A 108 12.14 19.81 6.83
C ASP A 108 11.43 20.17 5.49
N PRO A 109 11.56 21.41 5.01
CA PRO A 109 10.92 21.86 3.77
C PRO A 109 11.33 21.07 2.52
N VAL A 110 12.54 20.49 2.50
CA VAL A 110 13.02 19.68 1.36
C VAL A 110 12.22 18.39 1.26
N ARG A 111 11.94 17.75 2.41
CA ARG A 111 11.10 16.55 2.47
C ARG A 111 9.66 16.84 2.07
N HIS A 112 9.09 17.94 2.54
CA HIS A 112 7.77 18.39 2.11
C HIS A 112 7.72 18.65 0.59
N ALA A 113 8.73 19.27 0.02
CA ALA A 113 8.80 19.50 -1.42
C ALA A 113 8.97 18.20 -2.22
N ALA A 114 9.76 17.25 -1.70
CA ALA A 114 9.94 15.94 -2.31
C ALA A 114 8.63 15.14 -2.34
N PHE A 115 7.91 15.10 -1.22
CA PHE A 115 6.59 14.48 -1.15
C PHE A 115 5.60 15.12 -2.13
N LYS A 116 5.48 16.44 -2.14
CA LYS A 116 4.57 17.15 -3.05
C LYS A 116 4.87 16.83 -4.52
N ARG A 117 6.14 16.80 -4.91
CA ARG A 117 6.57 16.44 -6.26
C ARG A 117 6.18 14.99 -6.59
N TRP A 118 6.45 14.07 -5.71
CA TRP A 118 6.10 12.66 -5.89
C TRP A 118 4.58 12.48 -5.98
N ALA A 119 3.80 13.05 -5.05
CA ALA A 119 2.35 12.98 -5.06
C ALA A 119 1.73 13.56 -6.34
N GLN A 120 2.32 14.63 -6.89
CA GLN A 120 1.90 15.18 -8.17
C GLN A 120 2.16 14.24 -9.35
N LEU A 121 3.25 13.49 -9.33
CA LEU A 121 3.54 12.47 -10.35
C LEU A 121 2.58 11.26 -10.23
N GLN A 122 2.16 10.92 -9.02
CA GLN A 122 1.25 9.81 -8.73
C GLN A 122 -0.25 10.21 -8.73
N ARG A 123 -0.59 11.43 -9.14
CA ARG A 123 -1.94 12.01 -9.02
C ARG A 123 -3.05 11.20 -9.72
N SER A 124 -2.70 10.39 -10.70
CA SER A 124 -3.66 9.59 -11.49
C SER A 124 -4.35 8.50 -10.68
N TRP A 125 -3.75 8.06 -9.57
CA TRP A 125 -4.28 6.99 -8.73
C TRP A 125 -4.24 7.30 -7.22
N LEU A 126 -3.22 8.01 -6.74
CA LEU A 126 -2.92 8.17 -5.32
C LEU A 126 -4.06 8.81 -4.52
N GLN A 127 -4.72 9.82 -5.09
CA GLN A 127 -5.82 10.49 -4.40
C GLN A 127 -7.03 9.58 -4.23
N ASP A 128 -7.38 8.83 -5.26
CA ASP A 128 -8.53 7.93 -5.22
C ASP A 128 -8.23 6.68 -4.41
N HIS A 129 -6.99 6.19 -4.41
CA HIS A 129 -6.53 5.18 -3.46
C HIS A 129 -6.72 5.64 -2.01
N ALA A 130 -6.18 6.81 -1.64
CA ALA A 130 -6.28 7.32 -0.26
C ALA A 130 -7.74 7.53 0.17
N ARG A 131 -8.58 8.10 -0.71
CA ARG A 131 -10.01 8.28 -0.46
C ARG A 131 -10.72 6.95 -0.27
N PHE A 132 -10.44 5.98 -1.13
CA PHE A 132 -11.02 4.65 -1.05
C PHE A 132 -10.69 3.98 0.28
N GLN A 133 -9.42 3.97 0.68
CA GLN A 133 -8.98 3.37 1.94
C GLN A 133 -9.68 4.01 3.14
N VAL A 134 -9.69 5.34 3.24
CA VAL A 134 -10.32 6.04 4.36
C VAL A 134 -11.83 5.85 4.38
N LEU A 135 -12.51 5.87 3.23
CA LEU A 135 -13.95 5.60 3.13
C LEU A 135 -14.28 4.15 3.49
N HIS A 136 -13.49 3.21 2.99
CA HIS A 136 -13.67 1.79 3.29
C HIS A 136 -13.47 1.51 4.78
N ASP A 137 -12.47 2.14 5.40
CA ASP A 137 -12.23 2.05 6.84
C ASP A 137 -13.35 2.68 7.66
N GLN A 138 -13.93 3.78 7.20
CA GLN A 138 -15.02 4.47 7.87
C GLN A 138 -16.33 3.68 7.80
N HIS A 139 -16.67 3.13 6.64
CA HIS A 139 -17.96 2.49 6.40
C HIS A 139 -17.95 0.98 6.67
N LYS A 140 -16.79 0.32 6.55
CA LYS A 140 -16.62 -1.14 6.70
C LYS A 140 -17.54 -1.96 5.78
N THR A 141 -17.91 -1.39 4.65
CA THR A 141 -18.76 -1.99 3.61
C THR A 141 -18.16 -1.70 2.24
N ALA A 142 -18.60 -2.43 1.22
CA ALA A 142 -18.19 -2.22 -0.16
C ALA A 142 -18.63 -0.82 -0.65
N TRP A 143 -17.87 -0.26 -1.61
CA TRP A 143 -18.07 1.13 -2.06
C TRP A 143 -19.49 1.42 -2.61
N TRP A 144 -20.19 0.44 -3.13
CA TRP A 144 -21.56 0.63 -3.63
C TRP A 144 -22.61 0.76 -2.52
N GLU A 145 -22.25 0.47 -1.27
CA GLU A 145 -23.10 0.65 -0.09
C GLU A 145 -22.86 1.98 0.64
N TRP A 146 -21.85 2.74 0.20
CA TRP A 146 -21.54 4.05 0.77
C TRP A 146 -22.63 5.09 0.46
N PRO A 147 -22.66 6.24 1.16
CA PRO A 147 -23.55 7.35 0.80
C PRO A 147 -23.47 7.66 -0.69
N LEU A 148 -24.65 7.77 -1.34
CA LEU A 148 -24.77 7.78 -2.79
C LEU A 148 -23.83 8.75 -3.53
N PRO A 149 -23.60 10.01 -3.05
CA PRO A 149 -22.64 10.89 -3.72
C PRO A 149 -21.20 10.38 -3.69
N LEU A 150 -20.79 9.73 -2.59
CA LEU A 150 -19.46 9.15 -2.44
C LEU A 150 -19.32 7.86 -3.25
N ALA A 151 -20.34 6.98 -3.20
CA ALA A 151 -20.42 5.78 -4.02
C ALA A 151 -20.36 6.09 -5.52
N ARG A 152 -20.99 7.19 -5.95
CA ARG A 152 -20.98 7.66 -7.35
C ARG A 152 -19.73 8.43 -7.74
N HIS A 153 -18.75 8.55 -6.86
CA HIS A 153 -17.54 9.33 -7.09
C HIS A 153 -17.82 10.79 -7.47
N ASP A 154 -18.82 11.43 -6.82
CA ASP A 154 -19.14 12.83 -7.07
C ASP A 154 -18.01 13.75 -6.61
N ASN A 155 -17.42 14.49 -7.52
CA ASN A 155 -16.27 15.34 -7.25
C ASN A 155 -16.53 16.43 -6.20
N LYS A 156 -17.76 16.98 -6.13
CA LYS A 156 -18.09 18.01 -5.16
C LYS A 156 -18.23 17.42 -3.76
N ALA A 157 -18.90 16.28 -3.66
CA ALA A 157 -19.05 15.54 -2.40
C ALA A 157 -17.69 15.08 -1.88
N LEU A 158 -16.85 14.47 -2.73
CA LEU A 158 -15.52 14.02 -2.37
C LEU A 158 -14.60 15.16 -1.94
N LYS A 159 -14.65 16.33 -2.59
CA LYS A 159 -13.89 17.50 -2.16
C LYS A 159 -14.34 18.04 -0.80
N ALA A 160 -15.65 18.04 -0.53
CA ALA A 160 -16.19 18.47 0.76
C ALA A 160 -15.81 17.49 1.87
N TRP A 161 -15.96 16.20 1.63
CA TRP A 161 -15.59 15.12 2.55
C TRP A 161 -14.08 15.11 2.84
N ALA A 162 -13.23 15.26 1.82
CA ALA A 162 -11.77 15.26 1.95
C ALA A 162 -11.23 16.38 2.86
N LYS A 163 -11.92 17.54 2.93
CA LYS A 163 -11.54 18.62 3.85
C LYS A 163 -11.68 18.23 5.32
N GLN A 164 -12.62 17.35 5.64
CA GLN A 164 -12.86 16.89 7.01
C GLN A 164 -11.97 15.70 7.39
N HIS A 165 -11.34 15.06 6.40
CA HIS A 165 -10.52 13.86 6.56
C HIS A 165 -9.09 14.07 6.08
N HIS A 166 -8.62 15.33 6.13
CA HIS A 166 -7.30 15.72 5.58
C HIS A 166 -6.16 14.85 6.12
N ASP A 167 -6.09 14.67 7.44
CA ASP A 167 -5.00 13.97 8.08
C ASP A 167 -5.00 12.46 7.77
N ALA A 168 -6.18 11.84 7.73
CA ALA A 168 -6.31 10.44 7.32
C ALA A 168 -5.87 10.23 5.86
N LEU A 169 -6.24 11.15 4.97
CA LEU A 169 -5.82 11.12 3.56
C LEU A 169 -4.30 11.35 3.41
N LEU A 170 -3.75 12.28 4.18
CA LEU A 170 -2.31 12.54 4.19
C LEU A 170 -1.55 11.31 4.69
N ARG A 171 -2.02 10.67 5.75
CA ARG A 171 -1.45 9.44 6.29
C ARG A 171 -1.31 8.35 5.22
N GLU A 172 -2.38 8.05 4.49
CA GLU A 172 -2.35 7.04 3.42
C GLU A 172 -1.36 7.41 2.30
N GLN A 173 -1.30 8.68 1.94
CA GLN A 173 -0.35 9.16 0.93
C GLN A 173 1.11 9.09 1.41
N LEU A 174 1.38 9.38 2.69
CA LEU A 174 2.71 9.25 3.28
C LEU A 174 3.17 7.79 3.30
N ILE A 175 2.29 6.86 3.68
CA ILE A 175 2.58 5.41 3.65
C ILE A 175 3.04 5.02 2.23
N GLN A 176 2.28 5.38 1.20
CA GLN A 176 2.59 5.03 -0.18
C GLN A 176 3.89 5.70 -0.67
N TRP A 177 4.15 6.94 -0.27
CA TRP A 177 5.40 7.62 -0.61
C TRP A 177 6.61 6.90 -0.04
N HIS A 178 6.55 6.49 1.23
CA HIS A 178 7.66 5.79 1.87
C HIS A 178 7.85 4.37 1.33
N LEU A 179 6.76 3.66 1.04
CA LEU A 179 6.83 2.37 0.36
C LEU A 179 7.52 2.47 -1.01
N ASP A 180 7.15 3.47 -1.82
CA ASP A 180 7.82 3.68 -3.12
C ASP A 180 9.31 3.99 -2.93
N ARG A 181 9.70 4.84 -1.98
CA ARG A 181 11.09 5.16 -1.68
C ARG A 181 11.89 3.92 -1.29
N GLN A 182 11.36 3.11 -0.37
CA GLN A 182 11.99 1.87 0.07
C GLN A 182 12.07 0.84 -1.06
N TRP A 183 11.00 0.68 -1.83
CA TRP A 183 10.99 -0.19 -3.00
C TRP A 183 12.00 0.24 -4.08
N GLN A 184 12.11 1.53 -4.36
CA GLN A 184 13.13 2.04 -5.28
C GLN A 184 14.55 1.76 -4.78
N ALA A 185 14.80 1.78 -3.47
CA ALA A 185 16.09 1.41 -2.90
C ALA A 185 16.40 -0.08 -3.12
N ILE A 186 15.42 -0.97 -2.89
CA ILE A 186 15.53 -2.40 -3.19
C ILE A 186 15.81 -2.65 -4.68
N ARG A 187 15.09 -1.98 -5.57
CA ARG A 187 15.31 -2.10 -7.02
C ARG A 187 16.72 -1.68 -7.44
N ARG A 188 17.23 -0.57 -6.90
CA ARG A 188 18.61 -0.14 -7.17
C ARG A 188 19.62 -1.17 -6.69
N GLN A 189 19.43 -1.75 -5.50
CA GLN A 189 20.32 -2.79 -4.99
C GLN A 189 20.28 -4.05 -5.85
N ALA A 190 19.09 -4.52 -6.24
CA ALA A 190 18.96 -5.66 -7.15
C ALA A 190 19.73 -5.42 -8.46
N THR A 191 19.57 -4.23 -9.05
CA THR A 191 20.31 -3.85 -10.27
C THR A 191 21.82 -3.88 -10.05
N ASN A 192 22.32 -3.34 -8.93
CA ASN A 192 23.74 -3.31 -8.61
C ASN A 192 24.33 -4.72 -8.39
N LEU A 193 23.52 -5.66 -7.93
CA LEU A 193 23.87 -7.07 -7.73
C LEU A 193 23.65 -7.94 -8.99
N GLY A 194 23.18 -7.35 -10.09
CA GLY A 194 22.88 -8.08 -11.33
C GLY A 194 21.63 -8.94 -11.27
N ILE A 195 20.74 -8.71 -10.28
CA ILE A 195 19.50 -9.47 -10.11
C ILE A 195 18.35 -8.78 -10.86
N GLN A 196 17.71 -9.53 -11.74
CA GLN A 196 16.49 -9.11 -12.41
C GLN A 196 15.27 -9.41 -11.52
N LEU A 197 14.41 -8.39 -11.35
CA LEU A 197 13.14 -8.55 -10.65
C LEU A 197 12.07 -8.96 -11.65
N PHE A 198 11.48 -10.13 -11.45
CA PHE A 198 10.40 -10.66 -12.28
C PHE A 198 9.10 -10.58 -11.49
N GLY A 199 8.30 -9.54 -11.76
CA GLY A 199 7.00 -9.33 -11.10
C GLY A 199 5.90 -10.18 -11.69
N ASP A 200 4.74 -10.12 -11.06
CA ASP A 200 3.50 -10.72 -11.51
C ASP A 200 2.41 -9.63 -11.59
N LEU A 201 1.62 -9.64 -12.66
CA LEU A 201 0.58 -8.65 -12.90
C LEU A 201 -0.80 -9.31 -12.80
N PRO A 202 -1.62 -8.97 -11.79
CA PRO A 202 -3.02 -9.40 -11.75
C PRO A 202 -3.77 -8.87 -12.98
N PHE A 203 -4.41 -9.74 -13.74
CA PHE A 203 -5.24 -9.34 -14.88
C PHE A 203 -6.72 -9.24 -14.54
N TYR A 204 -7.13 -9.69 -13.36
CA TYR A 204 -8.45 -9.43 -12.80
C TYR A 204 -8.37 -8.31 -11.77
N VAL A 205 -9.34 -7.40 -11.81
CA VAL A 205 -9.46 -6.29 -10.85
C VAL A 205 -10.61 -6.60 -9.89
N SER A 206 -10.38 -6.46 -8.60
CA SER A 206 -11.44 -6.64 -7.60
C SER A 206 -12.57 -5.64 -7.83
N SER A 207 -13.82 -6.11 -7.77
CA SER A 207 -15.01 -5.24 -7.88
C SER A 207 -15.07 -4.20 -6.75
N ASP A 208 -14.64 -4.59 -5.55
CA ASP A 208 -14.51 -3.68 -4.41
C ASP A 208 -13.05 -3.18 -4.33
N SER A 209 -12.76 -2.21 -5.20
CA SER A 209 -11.43 -1.61 -5.32
C SER A 209 -11.51 -0.13 -5.66
N ALA A 210 -10.44 0.59 -5.34
CA ALA A 210 -10.25 1.99 -5.74
C ALA A 210 -10.29 2.13 -7.27
N ASP A 211 -9.76 1.15 -7.98
CA ASP A 211 -9.67 1.15 -9.45
C ASP A 211 -11.06 1.10 -10.10
N VAL A 212 -11.94 0.20 -9.66
CA VAL A 212 -13.31 0.10 -10.17
C VAL A 212 -14.15 1.30 -9.71
N TRP A 213 -14.07 1.67 -8.44
CA TRP A 213 -14.82 2.80 -7.88
C TRP A 213 -14.52 4.12 -8.59
N SER A 214 -13.27 4.42 -8.88
CA SER A 214 -12.87 5.68 -9.52
C SER A 214 -13.00 5.66 -11.06
N ASN A 215 -13.01 4.48 -11.70
CA ASN A 215 -13.00 4.35 -13.15
C ASN A 215 -14.14 3.46 -13.68
N ARG A 216 -15.34 3.57 -13.10
CA ARG A 216 -16.48 2.69 -13.42
C ARG A 216 -16.80 2.58 -14.92
N SER A 217 -16.54 3.61 -15.71
CA SER A 217 -16.79 3.61 -17.15
C SER A 217 -15.91 2.61 -17.92
N LEU A 218 -14.82 2.12 -17.30
CA LEU A 218 -13.95 1.10 -17.89
C LEU A 218 -14.40 -0.33 -17.56
N PHE A 219 -15.40 -0.48 -16.70
CA PHE A 219 -15.84 -1.78 -16.17
C PHE A 219 -17.32 -2.00 -16.44
N THR A 220 -17.73 -3.27 -16.54
CA THR A 220 -19.14 -3.67 -16.73
C THR A 220 -19.90 -3.69 -15.40
N VAL A 221 -20.02 -2.49 -14.78
CA VAL A 221 -20.64 -2.29 -13.48
C VAL A 221 -21.91 -1.45 -13.62
N LYS A 222 -23.01 -1.90 -13.01
CA LYS A 222 -24.28 -1.16 -12.94
C LYS A 222 -24.14 0.04 -12.00
N GLU A 223 -25.11 0.96 -12.03
CA GLU A 223 -25.14 2.13 -11.14
C GLU A 223 -25.13 1.77 -9.63
N ASN A 224 -25.71 0.63 -9.28
CA ASN A 224 -25.75 0.11 -7.91
C ASN A 224 -24.51 -0.70 -7.52
N GLY A 225 -23.45 -0.69 -8.31
CA GLY A 225 -22.20 -1.40 -8.04
C GLY A 225 -22.19 -2.90 -8.40
N GLN A 226 -23.34 -3.45 -8.80
CA GLN A 226 -23.39 -4.86 -9.23
C GLN A 226 -22.67 -5.06 -10.55
N LEU A 227 -21.90 -6.13 -10.64
CA LEU A 227 -21.31 -6.58 -11.91
C LEU A 227 -22.41 -7.05 -12.86
N THR A 228 -22.30 -6.70 -14.14
CA THR A 228 -23.17 -7.24 -15.18
C THR A 228 -22.64 -8.59 -15.69
N THR A 229 -21.34 -8.77 -15.63
CA THR A 229 -20.62 -10.00 -15.99
C THR A 229 -19.51 -10.21 -14.97
N GLN A 230 -19.21 -11.45 -14.66
CA GLN A 230 -18.10 -11.83 -13.80
C GLN A 230 -17.19 -12.75 -14.59
N SER A 231 -15.89 -12.44 -14.60
CA SER A 231 -14.89 -13.36 -15.14
C SER A 231 -14.58 -14.45 -14.12
N GLY A 232 -14.28 -15.62 -14.60
CA GLY A 232 -13.93 -16.78 -13.81
C GLY A 232 -13.83 -18.02 -14.68
N VAL A 233 -13.32 -19.09 -14.12
CA VAL A 233 -13.42 -20.43 -14.72
C VAL A 233 -14.61 -21.15 -14.07
N PRO A 234 -15.33 -22.03 -14.79
CA PRO A 234 -16.32 -22.90 -14.19
C PRO A 234 -15.69 -23.69 -13.05
N PRO A 235 -16.39 -23.94 -11.94
CA PRO A 235 -15.89 -24.85 -10.94
C PRO A 235 -15.69 -26.24 -11.56
N ASP A 236 -14.56 -26.87 -11.24
CA ASP A 236 -14.24 -28.24 -11.63
C ASP A 236 -15.21 -29.25 -11.00
#